data_d27e0b7b8b66deb9336fd86325c6ea20
#
_entry.id   d27e0b7b8b66deb9336fd86325c6ea20
#
_cell.length_a   1.000
_cell.length_b   1.000
_cell.length_c   1.000
_cell.angle_alpha   90.00
_cell.angle_beta   90.00
_cell.angle_gamma   90.00
#
_symmetry.space_group_name_H-M   'P 1'
#
loop_
_entity.id
_entity.type
_entity.pdbx_description
1 polymer ?
#
loop_
_entity_poly.entity_id
_entity_poly.type
_entity_poly.pdbx_seq_one_letter_code
_entity_poly.pdbx_strand_id
1 'polypeptide(L)'
;MKKILLIALAALFAWTASAQDNNYRNAANYRAGAANRPGSDYRSAVGPRVNFYTNTGDASIGIGAYYRYSFDAHWRIEPSIYVLTEKDSSVDINFDAHYVFRIADWWGVFPQVGVVANDIKDWAVGMSVGVGFDFNIAHRWNISPGLKYEPMFKSGRDNPLVVYVGAAYRF
;
A
#
# COMPACT_ATOMS: atom_id res chain seq x y z
N MET A 1 18.48 -13.12 10.68
CA MET A 1 17.26 -12.46 11.15
C MET A 1 16.39 -11.91 10.02
N LYS A 2 16.94 -11.25 8.97
CA LYS A 2 16.16 -10.70 7.82
C LYS A 2 15.31 -11.74 7.08
N LYS A 3 15.78 -12.98 6.91
CA LYS A 3 15.05 -14.07 6.24
C LYS A 3 13.80 -14.56 7.01
N ILE A 4 13.83 -14.51 8.34
CA ILE A 4 12.71 -14.95 9.19
C ILE A 4 11.57 -13.94 9.14
N LEU A 5 11.89 -12.65 9.07
CA LEU A 5 10.90 -11.58 8.93
C LEU A 5 10.14 -11.67 7.61
N LEU A 6 10.83 -11.96 6.52
CA LEU A 6 10.22 -12.17 5.19
C LEU A 6 9.25 -13.37 5.16
N ILE A 7 9.62 -14.47 5.84
CA ILE A 7 8.77 -15.67 5.94
C ILE A 7 7.54 -15.38 6.81
N ALA A 8 7.70 -14.65 7.93
CA ALA A 8 6.59 -14.26 8.79
C ALA A 8 5.60 -13.32 8.08
N LEU A 9 6.10 -12.37 7.27
CA LEU A 9 5.24 -11.51 6.47
C LEU A 9 4.52 -12.26 5.34
N ALA A 10 5.20 -13.16 4.64
CA ALA A 10 4.57 -14.02 3.64
C ALA A 10 3.47 -14.91 4.25
N ALA A 11 3.67 -15.40 5.47
CA ALA A 11 2.68 -16.17 6.23
C ALA A 11 1.47 -15.29 6.64
N LEU A 12 1.69 -14.02 7.03
CA LEU A 12 0.61 -13.08 7.32
C LEU A 12 -0.24 -12.78 6.07
N PHE A 13 0.38 -12.59 4.93
CA PHE A 13 -0.32 -12.40 3.65
C PHE A 13 -1.10 -13.66 3.22
N ALA A 14 -0.54 -14.84 3.41
CA ALA A 14 -1.21 -16.11 3.12
C ALA A 14 -2.41 -16.35 4.04
N TRP A 15 -2.31 -15.96 5.33
CA TRP A 15 -3.40 -16.12 6.28
C TRP A 15 -4.56 -15.17 6.03
N THR A 16 -4.29 -13.92 5.65
CA THR A 16 -5.35 -12.98 5.24
C THR A 16 -6.07 -13.43 3.97
N ALA A 17 -5.38 -14.06 3.03
CA ALA A 17 -6.00 -14.62 1.84
C ALA A 17 -6.96 -15.80 2.14
N SER A 18 -6.60 -16.68 3.10
CA SER A 18 -7.44 -17.82 3.47
C SER A 18 -8.62 -17.46 4.38
N ALA A 19 -8.53 -16.38 5.16
CA ALA A 19 -9.64 -15.94 6.02
C ALA A 19 -10.82 -15.35 5.22
N GLN A 20 -10.62 -15.03 3.94
CA GLN A 20 -11.64 -14.43 3.09
C GLN A 20 -12.60 -15.42 2.42
N ASP A 21 -12.23 -16.68 2.31
CA ASP A 21 -13.09 -17.70 1.64
C ASP A 21 -14.44 -17.92 2.37
N ASN A 22 -14.50 -17.64 3.66
CA ASN A 22 -15.73 -17.74 4.45
C ASN A 22 -16.68 -16.53 4.35
N ASN A 23 -16.21 -15.38 3.84
CA ASN A 23 -17.04 -14.18 3.72
C ASN A 23 -17.82 -14.11 2.40
N TYR A 24 -17.49 -14.94 1.40
CA TYR A 24 -18.22 -14.96 0.12
C TYR A 24 -19.69 -15.39 0.24
N ARG A 25 -20.04 -16.22 1.23
CA ARG A 25 -21.41 -16.66 1.46
C ARG A 25 -22.33 -15.57 2.05
N ASN A 26 -21.77 -14.62 2.78
CA ASN A 26 -22.54 -13.52 3.35
C ASN A 26 -22.67 -12.31 2.41
N ALA A 27 -21.79 -12.17 1.44
CA ALA A 27 -21.84 -11.10 0.44
C ALA A 27 -23.01 -11.24 -0.55
N ALA A 28 -23.55 -12.44 -0.73
CA ALA A 28 -24.71 -12.68 -1.60
C ALA A 28 -25.99 -11.96 -1.09
N ASN A 29 -26.12 -11.76 0.23
CA ASN A 29 -27.29 -11.12 0.82
C ASN A 29 -27.19 -9.58 0.83
N TYR A 30 -26.00 -9.01 0.66
CA TYR A 30 -25.79 -7.55 0.53
C TYR A 30 -26.02 -7.02 -0.90
N ARG A 31 -26.19 -7.91 -1.89
CA ARG A 31 -26.33 -7.54 -3.30
C ARG A 31 -27.62 -6.83 -3.68
N ALA A 32 -28.66 -6.92 -2.87
CA ALA A 32 -29.96 -6.35 -3.19
C ALA A 32 -30.05 -4.82 -3.09
N GLY A 33 -29.08 -4.15 -2.42
CA GLY A 33 -29.11 -2.70 -2.21
C GLY A 33 -27.99 -1.91 -2.90
N ALA A 34 -27.00 -2.59 -3.49
CA ALA A 34 -25.78 -1.95 -4.01
C ALA A 34 -25.61 -2.09 -5.55
N ALA A 35 -26.70 -2.34 -6.26
CA ALA A 35 -26.69 -2.82 -7.66
C ALA A 35 -26.12 -1.84 -8.72
N ASN A 36 -25.60 -0.65 -8.36
CA ASN A 36 -25.17 0.34 -9.35
C ASN A 36 -23.85 1.09 -9.03
N ARG A 37 -22.90 0.50 -8.31
CA ARG A 37 -21.61 1.16 -8.09
C ARG A 37 -20.46 0.29 -8.63
N PRO A 38 -19.94 0.56 -9.85
CA PRO A 38 -18.73 -0.08 -10.33
C PRO A 38 -17.58 0.14 -9.33
N GLY A 39 -16.99 -0.93 -8.83
CA GLY A 39 -15.80 -0.89 -7.96
C GLY A 39 -16.04 -0.98 -6.45
N SER A 40 -17.29 -1.15 -5.97
CA SER A 40 -17.60 -1.33 -4.54
C SER A 40 -17.57 -2.78 -4.04
N ASP A 41 -17.45 -3.75 -4.96
CA ASP A 41 -17.60 -5.18 -4.63
C ASP A 41 -16.34 -5.78 -3.99
N TYR A 42 -15.19 -5.16 -4.17
CA TYR A 42 -13.91 -5.68 -3.69
C TYR A 42 -13.40 -4.86 -2.52
N ARG A 43 -13.34 -5.47 -1.34
CA ARG A 43 -12.79 -4.83 -0.13
C ARG A 43 -11.29 -4.96 -0.02
N SER A 44 -10.71 -5.94 -0.70
CA SER A 44 -9.30 -6.27 -0.61
C SER A 44 -8.61 -6.16 -1.94
N ALA A 45 -7.34 -5.76 -1.87
CA ALA A 45 -6.45 -5.77 -3.02
C ALA A 45 -5.03 -6.10 -2.57
N VAL A 46 -4.28 -6.77 -3.42
CA VAL A 46 -2.87 -7.08 -3.19
C VAL A 46 -2.11 -6.85 -4.49
N GLY A 47 -0.90 -6.36 -4.38
CA GLY A 47 -0.08 -6.19 -5.57
C GLY A 47 1.35 -5.77 -5.33
N PRO A 48 2.18 -5.89 -6.36
CA PRO A 48 3.53 -5.34 -6.35
C PRO A 48 3.53 -3.82 -6.47
N ARG A 49 4.60 -3.20 -5.96
CA ARG A 49 4.86 -1.76 -6.08
C ARG A 49 6.34 -1.51 -6.27
N VAL A 50 6.66 -0.53 -7.08
CA VAL A 50 8.00 0.03 -7.24
C VAL A 50 8.00 1.45 -6.67
N ASN A 51 8.99 1.73 -5.84
CA ASN A 51 9.21 3.02 -5.18
C ASN A 51 10.53 3.60 -5.64
N PHE A 52 10.56 4.90 -5.89
CA PHE A 52 11.76 5.68 -6.17
C PHE A 52 11.96 6.64 -4.98
N TYR A 53 13.01 6.40 -4.21
CA TYR A 53 13.37 7.21 -3.05
C TYR A 53 14.35 8.28 -3.50
N THR A 54 14.05 9.53 -3.14
CA THR A 54 14.93 10.67 -3.35
C THR A 54 15.15 11.40 -2.03
N ASN A 55 16.11 12.28 -1.98
CA ASN A 55 16.47 12.99 -0.75
C ASN A 55 17.05 12.08 0.36
N THR A 56 17.75 11.01 -0.04
CA THR A 56 18.42 10.05 0.85
C THR A 56 19.94 10.08 0.71
N GLY A 57 20.47 11.08 0.00
CA GLY A 57 21.86 11.19 -0.45
C GLY A 57 22.03 10.63 -1.85
N ASP A 58 21.76 9.35 -2.05
CA ASP A 58 21.68 8.70 -3.37
C ASP A 58 20.23 8.30 -3.68
N ALA A 59 19.86 8.31 -4.96
CA ALA A 59 18.55 7.85 -5.38
C ALA A 59 18.48 6.32 -5.29
N SER A 60 17.46 5.78 -4.63
CA SER A 60 17.29 4.35 -4.43
C SER A 60 15.97 3.86 -5.03
N ILE A 61 15.96 2.61 -5.48
CA ILE A 61 14.76 1.93 -5.95
C ILE A 61 14.37 0.89 -4.92
N GLY A 62 13.10 0.92 -4.50
CA GLY A 62 12.50 -0.12 -3.68
C GLY A 62 11.50 -0.94 -4.48
N ILE A 63 11.54 -2.25 -4.30
CA ILE A 63 10.58 -3.18 -4.89
C ILE A 63 9.91 -3.93 -3.74
N GLY A 64 8.59 -4.02 -3.78
CA GLY A 64 7.87 -4.68 -2.71
C GLY A 64 6.44 -5.00 -3.05
N ALA A 65 5.66 -5.23 -2.01
CA ALA A 65 4.25 -5.55 -2.11
C ALA A 65 3.43 -4.76 -1.09
N TYR A 66 2.18 -4.58 -1.39
CA TYR A 66 1.21 -3.97 -0.51
C TYR A 66 -0.09 -4.78 -0.49
N TYR A 67 -0.76 -4.70 0.64
CA TYR A 67 -2.11 -5.17 0.81
C TYR A 67 -3.00 -3.98 1.15
N ARG A 68 -4.18 -3.93 0.58
CA ARG A 68 -5.14 -2.85 0.77
C ARG A 68 -6.45 -3.41 1.27
N TYR A 69 -6.98 -2.83 2.32
CA TYR A 69 -8.29 -3.18 2.84
C TYR A 69 -9.18 -1.94 2.94
N SER A 70 -10.33 -1.97 2.27
CA SER A 70 -11.32 -0.88 2.27
C SER A 70 -12.42 -1.19 3.26
N PHE A 71 -12.59 -0.34 4.26
CA PHE A 71 -13.68 -0.44 5.23
C PHE A 71 -15.01 -0.04 4.59
N ASP A 72 -14.96 1.01 3.79
CA ASP A 72 -16.10 1.57 3.07
C ASP A 72 -15.69 2.14 1.70
N ALA A 73 -16.51 3.02 1.14
CA ALA A 73 -16.28 3.63 -0.16
C ALA A 73 -15.11 4.64 -0.16
N HIS A 74 -14.69 5.13 1.01
CA HIS A 74 -13.73 6.23 1.15
C HIS A 74 -12.51 5.83 1.97
N TRP A 75 -12.70 5.10 3.07
CA TRP A 75 -11.62 4.77 4.00
C TRP A 75 -11.00 3.41 3.70
N ARG A 76 -9.67 3.37 3.66
CA ARG A 76 -8.91 2.14 3.54
C ARG A 76 -7.57 2.23 4.26
N ILE A 77 -7.02 1.08 4.60
CA ILE A 77 -5.65 0.94 5.11
C ILE A 77 -4.80 0.16 4.11
N GLU A 78 -3.51 0.41 4.16
CA GLU A 78 -2.54 -0.21 3.26
C GLU A 78 -1.22 -0.50 4.00
N PRO A 79 -1.06 -1.68 4.62
CA PRO A 79 0.25 -2.19 4.99
C PRO A 79 1.08 -2.53 3.76
N SER A 80 2.37 -2.20 3.80
CA SER A 80 3.28 -2.47 2.69
C SER A 80 4.72 -2.70 3.18
N ILE A 81 5.50 -3.42 2.37
CA ILE A 81 6.90 -3.71 2.62
C ILE A 81 7.70 -3.63 1.32
N TYR A 82 8.86 -3.02 1.40
CA TYR A 82 9.77 -2.85 0.27
C TYR A 82 11.18 -3.24 0.65
N VAL A 83 11.92 -3.74 -0.33
CA VAL A 83 13.36 -3.95 -0.24
C VAL A 83 14.02 -2.97 -1.19
N LEU A 84 14.93 -2.15 -0.68
CA LEU A 84 15.66 -1.16 -1.45
C LEU A 84 16.90 -1.80 -2.07
N THR A 85 17.18 -1.40 -3.31
CA THR A 85 18.36 -1.87 -4.08
C THR A 85 19.61 -1.03 -3.77
N GLU A 86 19.92 -0.85 -2.50
CA GLU A 86 21.17 -0.26 -2.05
C GLU A 86 22.21 -1.33 -1.69
N LYS A 87 23.48 -0.92 -1.52
CA LYS A 87 24.60 -1.85 -1.22
C LYS A 87 24.34 -2.79 -0.05
N ASP A 88 23.51 -2.40 0.91
CA ASP A 88 23.20 -3.15 2.13
C ASP A 88 21.76 -3.69 2.23
N SER A 89 20.99 -3.67 1.13
CA SER A 89 19.62 -4.21 1.07
C SER A 89 18.73 -3.72 2.22
N SER A 90 18.40 -2.46 2.23
CA SER A 90 17.53 -1.84 3.23
C SER A 90 16.07 -2.28 3.08
N VAL A 91 15.33 -2.27 4.18
CA VAL A 91 13.90 -2.61 4.23
C VAL A 91 13.10 -1.38 4.65
N ASP A 92 11.96 -1.18 4.01
CA ASP A 92 11.01 -0.14 4.32
C ASP A 92 9.63 -0.74 4.56
N ILE A 93 9.06 -0.50 5.73
CA ILE A 93 7.75 -1.02 6.16
C ILE A 93 6.84 0.17 6.42
N ASN A 94 5.67 0.16 5.80
CA ASN A 94 4.71 1.24 5.94
C ASN A 94 3.34 0.71 6.35
N PHE A 95 2.60 1.54 7.06
CA PHE A 95 1.19 1.33 7.36
C PHE A 95 0.46 2.65 7.15
N ASP A 96 -0.22 2.76 6.02
CA ASP A 96 -0.88 3.98 5.56
C ASP A 96 -2.40 3.88 5.67
N ALA A 97 -3.05 4.97 6.06
CA ALA A 97 -4.48 5.19 5.96
C ALA A 97 -4.76 6.14 4.79
N HIS A 98 -5.75 5.82 3.98
CA HIS A 98 -6.13 6.62 2.81
C HIS A 98 -7.59 7.05 2.89
N TYR A 99 -7.86 8.25 2.42
CA TYR A 99 -9.21 8.71 2.15
C TYR A 99 -9.42 8.90 0.65
N VAL A 100 -10.30 8.12 0.05
CA VAL A 100 -10.48 8.05 -1.40
C VAL A 100 -11.58 8.98 -1.87
N PHE A 101 -11.22 9.94 -2.68
CA PHE A 101 -12.15 10.77 -3.46
C PHE A 101 -12.32 10.15 -4.84
N ARG A 102 -13.49 9.61 -5.12
CA ARG A 102 -13.82 9.10 -6.46
C ARG A 102 -14.21 10.27 -7.35
N ILE A 103 -13.41 10.53 -8.38
CA ILE A 103 -13.65 11.61 -9.35
C ILE A 103 -14.49 11.09 -10.50
N ALA A 104 -14.22 9.86 -10.95
CA ALA A 104 -15.00 9.16 -11.96
C ALA A 104 -15.02 7.64 -11.67
N ASP A 105 -15.77 6.86 -12.43
CA ASP A 105 -15.89 5.41 -12.25
C ASP A 105 -14.54 4.69 -12.44
N TRP A 106 -13.66 5.26 -13.27
CA TRP A 106 -12.38 4.66 -13.61
C TRP A 106 -11.19 5.25 -12.88
N TRP A 107 -11.33 6.40 -12.17
CA TRP A 107 -10.23 6.98 -11.40
C TRP A 107 -10.69 7.75 -10.16
N GLY A 108 -9.76 7.86 -9.21
CA GLY A 108 -9.91 8.63 -8.00
C GLY A 108 -8.56 9.15 -7.51
N VAL A 109 -8.60 10.06 -6.55
CA VAL A 109 -7.44 10.60 -5.85
C VAL A 109 -7.58 10.27 -4.36
N PHE A 110 -6.45 10.01 -3.69
CA PHE A 110 -6.46 9.76 -2.26
C PHE A 110 -5.28 10.44 -1.56
N PRO A 111 -5.51 11.34 -0.63
CA PRO A 111 -4.55 11.67 0.40
C PRO A 111 -4.28 10.44 1.27
N GLN A 112 -3.03 10.32 1.72
CA GLN A 112 -2.59 9.26 2.59
C GLN A 112 -1.77 9.80 3.76
N VAL A 113 -1.90 9.16 4.91
CA VAL A 113 -1.13 9.43 6.11
C VAL A 113 -0.86 8.11 6.82
N GLY A 114 0.33 7.95 7.37
CA GLY A 114 0.68 6.70 8.03
C GLY A 114 1.94 6.78 8.86
N VAL A 115 2.43 5.61 9.21
CA VAL A 115 3.69 5.41 9.91
C VAL A 115 4.62 4.59 9.03
N VAL A 116 5.90 4.90 9.12
CA VAL A 116 6.96 4.23 8.37
C VAL A 116 8.08 3.82 9.31
N ALA A 117 8.67 2.67 9.06
CA ALA A 117 9.89 2.21 9.71
C ALA A 117 10.83 1.67 8.65
N ASN A 118 12.04 2.22 8.56
CA ASN A 118 13.03 1.75 7.59
C ASN A 118 14.43 1.67 8.20
N ASP A 119 15.29 0.86 7.57
CA ASP A 119 16.70 0.70 7.92
C ASP A 119 17.65 1.28 6.86
N ILE A 120 17.22 2.28 6.11
CA ILE A 120 18.09 3.06 5.21
C ILE A 120 19.16 3.75 6.07
N LYS A 121 20.41 3.31 6.11
CA LYS A 121 21.51 3.67 7.01
C LYS A 121 21.40 3.02 8.40
N ASP A 122 20.27 3.18 9.11
CA ASP A 122 19.96 2.62 10.44
C ASP A 122 18.46 2.57 10.66
N TRP A 123 17.97 1.73 11.57
CA TRP A 123 16.56 1.70 11.92
C TRP A 123 16.06 3.05 12.46
N ALA A 124 15.03 3.54 11.83
CA ALA A 124 14.31 4.72 12.25
C ALA A 124 12.81 4.57 11.97
N VAL A 125 12.02 5.24 12.79
CA VAL A 125 10.58 5.36 12.63
C VAL A 125 10.23 6.78 12.25
N GLY A 126 9.21 6.94 11.45
CA GLY A 126 8.72 8.23 10.99
C GLY A 126 7.23 8.21 10.69
N MET A 127 6.76 9.28 10.10
CA MET A 127 5.43 9.36 9.52
C MET A 127 5.52 9.31 8.01
N SER A 128 4.42 8.98 7.36
CA SER A 128 4.25 9.18 5.92
C SER A 128 3.08 10.12 5.67
N VAL A 129 3.22 11.02 4.73
CA VAL A 129 2.14 11.88 4.24
C VAL A 129 2.26 12.03 2.74
N GLY A 130 1.16 11.89 2.02
CA GLY A 130 1.22 11.91 0.57
C GLY A 130 -0.12 11.95 -0.13
N VAL A 131 -0.05 11.79 -1.44
CA VAL A 131 -1.21 11.71 -2.32
C VAL A 131 -0.96 10.66 -3.38
N GLY A 132 -1.99 9.91 -3.71
CA GLY A 132 -1.95 8.95 -4.79
C GLY A 132 -3.21 9.02 -5.64
N PHE A 133 -3.14 8.33 -6.76
CA PHE A 133 -4.23 8.20 -7.71
C PHE A 133 -4.54 6.73 -7.91
N ASP A 134 -5.81 6.41 -8.12
CA ASP A 134 -6.29 5.09 -8.44
C ASP A 134 -6.86 5.09 -9.85
N PHE A 135 -6.34 4.24 -10.71
CA PHE A 135 -6.86 4.01 -12.06
C PHE A 135 -7.36 2.58 -12.19
N ASN A 136 -8.66 2.41 -12.35
CA ASN A 136 -9.30 1.11 -12.57
C ASN A 136 -9.18 0.75 -14.04
N ILE A 137 -8.17 -0.03 -14.41
CA ILE A 137 -7.89 -0.41 -15.80
C ILE A 137 -8.69 -1.62 -16.27
N ALA A 138 -9.15 -2.46 -15.33
CA ALA A 138 -9.99 -3.60 -15.59
C ALA A 138 -10.86 -3.90 -14.36
N HIS A 139 -11.83 -4.81 -14.50
CA HIS A 139 -12.76 -5.13 -13.43
C HIS A 139 -12.10 -5.47 -12.09
N ARG A 140 -10.93 -6.14 -12.11
CA ARG A 140 -10.18 -6.55 -10.92
C ARG A 140 -8.79 -5.92 -10.80
N TRP A 141 -8.37 -5.10 -11.78
CA TRP A 141 -7.04 -4.51 -11.76
C TRP A 141 -7.08 -3.01 -11.58
N ASN A 142 -6.18 -2.54 -10.75
CA ASN A 142 -6.00 -1.13 -10.43
C ASN A 142 -4.52 -0.77 -10.54
N ILE A 143 -4.21 0.39 -11.11
CA ILE A 143 -2.87 1.00 -11.08
C ILE A 143 -2.92 2.21 -10.18
N SER A 144 -1.95 2.33 -9.28
CA SER A 144 -1.91 3.41 -8.29
C SER A 144 -0.53 4.09 -8.29
N PRO A 145 -0.33 5.13 -9.09
CA PRO A 145 0.81 6.03 -8.91
C PRO A 145 0.57 6.97 -7.73
N GLY A 146 1.65 7.44 -7.11
CA GLY A 146 1.57 8.41 -6.04
C GLY A 146 2.92 8.98 -5.62
N LEU A 147 2.84 9.91 -4.69
CA LEU A 147 3.95 10.60 -4.08
C LEU A 147 3.72 10.68 -2.58
N LYS A 148 4.75 10.38 -1.79
CA LYS A 148 4.72 10.56 -0.33
C LYS A 148 6.03 11.11 0.20
N TYR A 149 5.95 11.84 1.28
CA TYR A 149 7.07 12.36 2.05
C TYR A 149 7.11 11.64 3.39
N GLU A 150 8.30 11.21 3.80
CA GLU A 150 8.50 10.40 5.00
C GLU A 150 9.43 11.12 6.01
N PRO A 151 8.90 12.07 6.82
CA PRO A 151 9.67 12.68 7.88
C PRO A 151 10.03 11.65 8.96
N MET A 152 11.32 11.47 9.17
CA MET A 152 11.86 10.53 10.15
C MET A 152 12.08 11.21 11.50
N PHE A 153 11.73 10.53 12.61
CA PHE A 153 11.86 11.12 13.96
C PHE A 153 13.26 11.06 14.53
N LYS A 154 14.19 10.36 13.88
CA LYS A 154 15.57 10.24 14.33
C LYS A 154 16.41 11.40 13.79
N SER A 155 17.08 12.15 14.67
CA SER A 155 17.98 13.26 14.28
C SER A 155 19.11 12.79 13.36
N GLY A 156 19.44 13.61 12.35
CA GLY A 156 20.47 13.29 11.37
C GLY A 156 20.07 12.28 10.31
N ARG A 157 18.78 11.91 10.25
CA ARG A 157 18.23 11.10 9.18
C ARG A 157 17.70 11.98 8.06
N ASP A 158 17.88 11.47 6.84
CA ASP A 158 17.23 12.06 5.68
C ASP A 158 15.73 11.77 5.74
N ASN A 159 14.94 12.67 5.17
CA ASN A 159 13.51 12.53 5.04
C ASN A 159 13.19 12.16 3.59
N PRO A 160 12.94 10.90 3.27
CA PRO A 160 12.70 10.46 1.90
C PRO A 160 11.50 11.14 1.26
N LEU A 161 11.64 11.50 0.01
CA LEU A 161 10.54 11.77 -0.90
C LEU A 161 10.42 10.56 -1.82
N VAL A 162 9.26 9.92 -1.80
CA VAL A 162 9.02 8.65 -2.46
C VAL A 162 7.99 8.81 -3.56
N VAL A 163 8.40 8.61 -4.81
CA VAL A 163 7.50 8.45 -5.95
C VAL A 163 7.24 6.97 -6.14
N TYR A 164 6.01 6.55 -6.26
CA TYR A 164 5.70 5.14 -6.40
C TYR A 164 4.68 4.85 -7.49
N VAL A 165 4.72 3.62 -7.99
CA VAL A 165 3.67 3.05 -8.82
C VAL A 165 3.42 1.60 -8.42
N GLY A 166 2.16 1.27 -8.18
CA GLY A 166 1.71 -0.06 -7.83
C GLY A 166 0.64 -0.58 -8.78
N ALA A 167 0.56 -1.89 -8.91
CA ALA A 167 -0.53 -2.58 -9.59
C ALA A 167 -1.19 -3.55 -8.60
N ALA A 168 -2.51 -3.50 -8.45
CA ALA A 168 -3.23 -4.34 -7.51
C ALA A 168 -4.30 -5.19 -8.17
N TYR A 169 -4.40 -6.42 -7.72
CA TYR A 169 -5.53 -7.30 -7.98
C TYR A 169 -6.54 -7.20 -6.84
N ARG A 170 -7.79 -6.91 -7.16
CA ARG A 170 -8.91 -6.74 -6.23
C ARG A 170 -9.73 -8.02 -6.10
N PHE A 171 -10.09 -8.37 -4.88
CA PHE A 171 -10.87 -9.58 -4.56
C PHE A 171 -11.75 -9.41 -3.31
#